data_50f1c8554a965ec84fdac70ee6354612
#
_entry.id   50f1c8554a965ec84fdac70ee6354612
#
_cell.length_a   1.000
_cell.length_b   1.000
_cell.length_c   1.000
_cell.angle_alpha   90.00
_cell.angle_beta   90.00
_cell.angle_gamma   90.00
#
_symmetry.space_group_name_H-M   'P 1'
#
loop_
_entity.id
_entity.type
_entity.pdbx_description
1 polymer ?
#
loop_
_entity_poly.entity_id
_entity_poly.type
_entity_poly.pdbx_seq_one_letter_code
_entity_poly.pdbx_strand_id
1 'polypeptide(L)'
;MSGKNLRNLSEIIRDEMVMKAKILEFLELGPKTLPEMTKHLNAPSNEVIYWVMGLRRYGVIEETGKANADGFFKYEAVKAKED
;
A
#
# COMPACT_ATOMS: atom_id res chain seq x y z
N MET A 1 9.82 -5.94 -29.23
CA MET A 1 9.77 -6.15 -28.52
C MET A 1 9.72 -5.87 -27.72
N SER A 2 9.75 -5.68 -27.89
CA SER A 2 9.63 -5.63 -27.25
C SER A 2 9.48 -5.98 -26.10
N GLY A 3 9.16 -6.44 -25.78
CA GLY A 3 9.02 -6.94 -24.45
C GLY A 3 10.25 -7.29 -23.70
N LYS A 4 11.31 -7.16 -24.33
CA LYS A 4 12.56 -7.53 -23.68
C LYS A 4 12.88 -6.66 -22.49
N ASN A 5 12.36 -5.48 -22.44
CA ASN A 5 12.56 -4.61 -21.30
C ASN A 5 11.43 -4.69 -20.31
N LEU A 6 10.49 -5.54 -20.60
CA LEU A 6 9.32 -5.66 -19.78
C LEU A 6 9.43 -6.92 -18.95
N ARG A 7 9.10 -6.79 -17.71
CA ARG A 7 8.93 -7.96 -16.90
C ARG A 7 7.68 -8.66 -17.37
N ASN A 8 7.68 -9.97 -17.32
CA ASN A 8 6.46 -10.63 -17.75
C ASN A 8 5.35 -10.36 -16.75
N LEU A 9 4.13 -10.58 -17.19
CA LEU A 9 2.97 -10.20 -16.42
C LEU A 9 2.92 -10.89 -15.07
N SER A 10 3.33 -12.14 -15.02
CA SER A 10 3.25 -12.86 -13.75
C SER A 10 4.23 -12.29 -12.72
N GLU A 11 5.38 -11.78 -13.17
CA GLU A 11 6.32 -11.15 -12.25
C GLU A 11 5.75 -9.85 -11.71
N ILE A 12 5.11 -9.07 -12.56
CA ILE A 12 4.50 -7.82 -12.14
C ILE A 12 3.41 -8.08 -11.11
N ILE A 13 2.56 -9.05 -11.37
CA ILE A 13 1.48 -9.40 -10.46
C ILE A 13 2.05 -9.88 -9.14
N ARG A 14 3.08 -10.69 -9.19
CA ARG A 14 3.70 -11.21 -7.97
C ARG A 14 4.27 -10.08 -7.13
N ASP A 15 4.95 -9.12 -7.77
CA ASP A 15 5.53 -8.01 -7.02
C ASP A 15 4.44 -7.18 -6.36
N GLU A 16 3.35 -6.93 -7.07
CA GLU A 16 2.24 -6.20 -6.50
C GLU A 16 1.69 -6.92 -5.29
N MET A 17 1.51 -8.22 -5.40
CA MET A 17 0.94 -8.99 -4.29
C MET A 17 1.86 -8.96 -3.08
N VAL A 18 3.17 -9.07 -3.30
CA VAL A 18 4.12 -9.05 -2.21
C VAL A 18 4.09 -7.69 -1.51
N MET A 19 4.12 -6.62 -2.29
CA MET A 19 4.17 -5.29 -1.69
C MET A 19 2.86 -4.95 -1.00
N LYS A 20 1.74 -5.35 -1.58
CA LYS A 20 0.46 -5.09 -0.94
C LYS A 20 0.35 -5.87 0.37
N ALA A 21 0.85 -7.10 0.39
CA ALA A 21 0.85 -7.88 1.62
C ALA A 21 1.71 -7.21 2.69
N LYS A 22 2.87 -6.70 2.31
CA LYS A 22 3.74 -6.01 3.27
C LYS A 22 3.08 -4.76 3.83
N ILE A 23 2.36 -4.02 2.99
CA ILE A 23 1.66 -2.84 3.45
C ILE A 23 0.59 -3.24 4.46
N LEU A 24 -0.18 -4.26 4.15
CA LEU A 24 -1.24 -4.69 5.06
C LEU A 24 -0.69 -5.18 6.38
N GLU A 25 0.41 -5.93 6.34
CA GLU A 25 1.04 -6.40 7.57
C GLU A 25 1.50 -5.23 8.43
N PHE A 26 2.08 -4.20 7.78
CA PHE A 26 2.54 -3.04 8.52
C PHE A 26 1.36 -2.30 9.14
N LEU A 27 0.26 -2.20 8.43
CA LEU A 27 -0.92 -1.52 8.94
C LEU A 27 -1.61 -2.29 10.05
N GLU A 28 -1.35 -3.59 10.16
CA GLU A 28 -1.89 -4.35 11.28
C GLU A 28 -1.28 -3.90 12.62
N LEU A 29 -0.13 -3.26 12.57
CA LEU A 29 0.48 -2.72 13.77
C LEU A 29 -0.20 -1.44 14.24
N GLY A 30 -1.05 -0.87 13.41
CA GLY A 30 -1.75 0.36 13.70
C GLY A 30 -1.77 1.25 12.47
N PRO A 31 -2.54 2.33 12.50
CA PRO A 31 -2.58 3.25 11.36
C PRO A 31 -1.21 3.85 11.07
N LYS A 32 -0.89 4.03 9.80
CA LYS A 32 0.41 4.55 9.36
C LYS A 32 0.22 5.59 8.27
N THR A 33 1.15 6.55 8.22
CA THR A 33 1.17 7.55 7.16
C THR A 33 1.95 7.02 5.96
N LEU A 34 1.80 7.69 4.83
CA LEU A 34 2.59 7.33 3.64
C LEU A 34 4.09 7.42 3.89
N PRO A 35 4.61 8.51 4.51
CA PRO A 35 6.04 8.53 4.80
C PRO A 35 6.51 7.37 5.67
N GLU A 36 5.70 6.96 6.63
CA GLU A 36 6.05 5.80 7.44
C GLU A 36 6.12 4.53 6.62
N MET A 37 5.18 4.39 5.67
CA MET A 37 5.18 3.22 4.82
C MET A 37 6.37 3.21 3.87
N THR A 38 6.73 4.37 3.29
CA THR A 38 7.88 4.42 2.40
C THR A 38 9.16 4.04 3.14
N LYS A 39 9.28 4.52 4.36
CA LYS A 39 10.46 4.20 5.15
C LYS A 39 10.51 2.72 5.50
N HIS A 40 9.39 2.17 5.92
CA HIS A 40 9.33 0.77 6.31
C HIS A 40 9.60 -0.15 5.13
N LEU A 41 9.04 0.18 3.98
CA LEU A 41 9.18 -0.65 2.80
C LEU A 41 10.48 -0.40 2.04
N ASN A 42 11.16 0.70 2.37
CA ASN A 42 12.37 1.10 1.67
C ASN A 42 12.11 1.19 0.16
N ALA A 43 11.02 1.85 -0.20
CA ALA A 43 10.59 1.96 -1.58
C ALA A 43 10.27 3.42 -1.89
N PRO A 44 10.34 3.81 -3.17
CA PRO A 44 10.00 5.18 -3.53
C PRO A 44 8.56 5.52 -3.20
N SER A 45 8.33 6.76 -2.81
CA SER A 45 6.99 7.16 -2.39
C SER A 45 5.97 7.03 -3.52
N ASN A 46 6.39 7.28 -4.77
CA ASN A 46 5.44 7.16 -5.87
C ASN A 46 4.97 5.72 -6.05
N GLU A 47 5.83 4.75 -5.79
CA GLU A 47 5.41 3.36 -5.86
C GLU A 47 4.50 3.00 -4.69
N VAL A 48 4.86 3.45 -3.50
CA VAL A 48 4.04 3.15 -2.32
C VAL A 48 2.66 3.76 -2.49
N ILE A 49 2.58 4.99 -2.98
CA ILE A 49 1.29 5.63 -3.22
C ILE A 49 0.47 4.82 -4.22
N TYR A 50 1.11 4.33 -5.26
CA TYR A 50 0.41 3.53 -6.26
C TYR A 50 -0.23 2.29 -5.63
N TRP A 51 0.53 1.57 -4.82
CA TRP A 51 0.00 0.37 -4.17
C TRP A 51 -1.06 0.70 -3.13
N VAL A 52 -0.83 1.78 -2.36
CA VAL A 52 -1.79 2.18 -1.35
C VAL A 52 -3.11 2.58 -1.99
N MET A 53 -3.03 3.35 -3.09
CA MET A 53 -4.26 3.74 -3.77
C MET A 53 -4.97 2.54 -4.36
N GLY A 54 -4.23 1.54 -4.84
CA GLY A 54 -4.84 0.31 -5.31
C GLY A 54 -5.57 -0.43 -4.20
N LEU A 55 -4.95 -0.54 -3.04
CA LEU A 55 -5.59 -1.19 -1.91
C LEU A 55 -6.83 -0.42 -1.45
N ARG A 56 -6.74 0.91 -1.46
CA ARG A 56 -7.87 1.74 -1.07
C ARG A 56 -9.02 1.57 -2.05
N ARG A 57 -8.70 1.47 -3.34
CA ARG A 57 -9.73 1.26 -4.35
C ARG A 57 -10.48 -0.04 -4.14
N TYR A 58 -9.78 -1.07 -3.71
CA TYR A 58 -10.41 -2.34 -3.42
C TYR A 58 -11.10 -2.38 -2.06
N GLY A 59 -10.95 -1.32 -1.27
CA GLY A 59 -11.65 -1.25 0.00
C GLY A 59 -11.00 -2.03 1.12
N VAL A 60 -9.74 -2.44 0.95
CA VAL A 60 -9.06 -3.18 2.02
C VAL A 60 -8.29 -2.28 2.97
N ILE A 61 -8.12 -1.00 2.63
CA ILE A 61 -7.60 0.00 3.55
C ILE A 61 -8.43 1.27 3.41
N GLU A 62 -8.35 2.11 4.42
CA GLU A 62 -9.06 3.39 4.38
C GLU A 62 -8.27 4.41 5.18
N GLU A 63 -8.55 5.67 4.91
CA GLU A 63 -7.93 6.76 5.66
C GLU A 63 -8.61 6.90 7.00
N THR A 64 -7.81 7.18 8.03
CA THR A 64 -8.40 7.54 9.30
C THR A 64 -8.91 8.98 9.21
N GLY A 65 -9.67 9.41 10.20
CA GLY A 65 -10.45 10.62 10.06
C GLY A 65 -9.68 11.90 9.84
N LYS A 66 -8.52 12.08 10.44
CA LYS A 66 -7.84 13.37 10.38
C LYS A 66 -6.39 13.24 9.97
N ALA A 67 -5.91 14.25 9.26
CA ALA A 67 -4.50 14.34 8.95
C ALA A 67 -3.71 14.63 10.24
N ASN A 68 -2.46 14.18 10.26
CA ASN A 68 -1.60 14.49 11.39
C ASN A 68 -1.07 15.93 11.24
N ALA A 69 -0.17 16.31 12.16
CA ALA A 69 0.35 17.68 12.19
C ALA A 69 1.08 18.04 10.90
N ASP A 70 1.63 17.05 10.20
CA ASP A 70 2.35 17.28 8.96
C ASP A 70 1.43 17.27 7.73
N GLY A 71 0.15 17.08 7.93
CA GLY A 71 -0.80 17.09 6.84
C GLY A 71 -1.01 15.76 6.16
N PHE A 72 -0.50 14.68 6.71
CA PHE A 72 -0.67 13.35 6.14
C PHE A 72 -1.76 12.59 6.87
N PHE A 73 -2.63 11.96 6.11
CA PHE A 73 -3.59 11.04 6.69
C PHE A 73 -2.90 9.74 7.04
N LYS A 74 -3.39 9.10 8.08
CA LYS A 74 -2.98 7.73 8.37
C LYS A 74 -3.94 6.79 7.67
N TYR A 75 -3.41 5.67 7.27
CA TYR A 75 -4.21 4.62 6.62
C TYR A 75 -4.26 3.43 7.56
N GLU A 76 -5.36 2.73 7.53
CA GLU A 76 -5.51 1.55 8.35
C GLU A 76 -6.17 0.44 7.53
N ALA A 77 -5.91 -0.79 7.93
CA ALA A 77 -6.51 -1.93 7.28
C ALA A 77 -7.97 -2.04 7.68
N VAL A 78 -8.83 -2.26 6.69
CA VAL A 78 -10.24 -2.47 6.95
C VAL A 78 -10.41 -3.94 7.29
N LYS A 79 -10.94 -4.21 8.47
CA LYS A 79 -11.16 -5.58 8.87
C LYS A 79 -12.36 -6.14 8.14
N ALA A 80 -12.23 -7.35 7.62
CA ALA A 80 -13.36 -8.00 7.01
C ALA A 80 -14.43 -8.22 8.06
N LYS A 81 -15.67 -8.00 7.67
CA LYS A 81 -16.76 -8.24 8.58
C LYS A 81 -17.10 -9.71 8.56
N GLU A 82 -17.27 -10.23 9.74
CA GLU A 82 -17.73 -11.61 9.88
C GLU A 82 -19.23 -11.59 9.96
N ASP A 83 -19.82 -12.37 9.14
CA ASP A 83 -21.29 -12.43 9.15
C ASP A 83 -21.79 -13.52 10.05
#